data_19a6f1389f4563b0e38af0105100c16a
#
_entry.id   19a6f1389f4563b0e38af0105100c16a
#
_cell.length_a   1.000
_cell.length_b   1.000
_cell.length_c   1.000
_cell.angle_alpha   90.00
_cell.angle_beta   90.00
_cell.angle_gamma   90.00
#
_symmetry.space_group_name_H-M   'P 1'
#
loop_
_entity.id
_entity.type
_entity.pdbx_description
1 polymer ?
#
loop_
_entity_poly.entity_id
_entity_poly.type
_entity_poly.pdbx_seq_one_letter_code
_entity_poly.pdbx_strand_id
1 'polypeptide(L)'
;MVQNFVPEAVRGDTRVLLVDGEILRVNGHPAAFRRIPSGSEFRSNLDQGGTTAQAAIDEGIERSVQRIGPVLRRDGLFFVGLDFLGDKVCEVNAFSPGGVRAAYRYERVDFTSELLRLLVQRWTTT
;
A
#
# COMPACT_ATOMS: atom_id res chain seq x y z
N MET A 1 -25.21 -2.50 13.63
CA MET A 1 -24.00 -3.32 13.65
C MET A 1 -22.93 -2.64 14.49
N VAL A 2 -22.37 -3.37 15.42
CA VAL A 2 -21.31 -2.83 16.27
C VAL A 2 -19.99 -3.27 15.69
N GLN A 3 -19.16 -2.31 15.31
CA GLN A 3 -17.79 -2.60 14.90
C GLN A 3 -16.89 -2.45 16.10
N ASN A 4 -16.04 -3.42 16.30
CA ASN A 4 -15.04 -3.30 17.35
C ASN A 4 -14.02 -2.23 16.95
N PHE A 5 -13.71 -1.39 17.93
CA PHE A 5 -12.66 -0.40 17.74
C PHE A 5 -11.31 -1.10 17.61
N VAL A 6 -10.57 -0.76 16.55
CA VAL A 6 -9.23 -1.30 16.34
C VAL A 6 -8.24 -0.27 16.82
N PRO A 7 -7.48 -0.55 17.89
CA PRO A 7 -6.54 0.44 18.42
C PRO A 7 -5.55 0.98 17.42
N GLU A 8 -5.15 0.14 16.45
CA GLU A 8 -4.21 0.55 15.41
C GLU A 8 -4.79 1.66 14.53
N ALA A 9 -6.11 1.79 14.44
CA ALA A 9 -6.73 2.84 13.64
C ALA A 9 -6.40 4.23 14.17
N VAL A 10 -6.15 4.36 15.47
CA VAL A 10 -5.75 5.63 16.06
C VAL A 10 -4.39 6.06 15.54
N ARG A 11 -3.53 5.10 15.23
CA ARG A 11 -2.18 5.35 14.71
C ARG A 11 -2.19 5.49 13.19
N GLY A 12 -3.36 5.37 12.56
CA GLY A 12 -3.49 5.42 11.12
C GLY A 12 -3.31 4.06 10.46
N ASP A 13 -3.22 4.07 9.16
CA ASP A 13 -3.03 2.85 8.40
C ASP A 13 -1.77 2.96 7.54
N THR A 14 -1.34 1.81 7.01
CA THR A 14 -0.20 1.74 6.12
C THR A 14 -0.70 1.32 4.75
N ARG A 15 -0.41 2.14 3.74
CA ARG A 15 -0.67 1.78 2.35
C ARG A 15 0.58 1.16 1.74
N VAL A 16 0.41 -0.01 1.14
CA VAL A 16 1.49 -0.72 0.45
C VAL A 16 1.05 -0.96 -0.97
N LEU A 17 1.90 -0.59 -1.93
CA LEU A 17 1.59 -0.75 -3.34
C LEU A 17 2.20 -2.07 -3.82
N LEU A 18 1.36 -2.88 -4.46
CA LEU A 18 1.75 -4.17 -5.01
C LEU A 18 1.67 -4.16 -6.52
N VAL A 19 2.60 -4.85 -7.15
CA VAL A 19 2.58 -5.09 -8.60
C VAL A 19 2.70 -6.59 -8.80
N ASP A 20 1.74 -7.15 -9.53
CA ASP A 20 1.69 -8.57 -9.85
C ASP A 20 1.83 -9.45 -8.59
N GLY A 21 1.16 -9.02 -7.50
CA GLY A 21 1.11 -9.77 -6.26
C GLY A 21 2.29 -9.60 -5.34
N GLU A 22 3.24 -8.74 -5.66
CA GLU A 22 4.42 -8.51 -4.84
C GLU A 22 4.57 -7.03 -4.53
N ILE A 23 5.16 -6.71 -3.39
CA ILE A 23 5.39 -5.32 -3.03
C ILE A 23 6.29 -4.68 -4.06
N LEU A 24 5.87 -3.52 -4.58
CA LEU A 24 6.69 -2.74 -5.49
C LEU A 24 7.90 -2.21 -4.73
N ARG A 25 9.10 -2.55 -5.20
CA ARG A 25 10.35 -2.15 -4.56
C ARG A 25 11.33 -1.63 -5.59
N VAL A 26 12.12 -0.64 -5.18
CA VAL A 26 13.24 -0.13 -5.96
C VAL A 26 14.44 -0.07 -5.01
N ASN A 27 15.50 -0.79 -5.35
CA ASN A 27 16.71 -0.86 -4.51
C ASN A 27 16.41 -1.25 -3.07
N GLY A 28 15.44 -2.14 -2.89
CA GLY A 28 15.04 -2.59 -1.56
C GLY A 28 14.07 -1.68 -0.84
N HIS A 29 13.77 -0.51 -1.38
CA HIS A 29 12.82 0.42 -0.79
C HIS A 29 11.40 0.07 -1.21
N PRO A 30 10.49 -0.18 -0.25
CA PRO A 30 9.11 -0.52 -0.59
C PRO A 30 8.30 0.72 -0.95
N ALA A 31 7.37 0.56 -1.89
CA ALA A 31 6.42 1.61 -2.20
C ALA A 31 5.32 1.61 -1.15
N ALA A 32 5.58 2.27 -0.05
CA ALA A 32 4.67 2.26 1.09
C ALA A 32 4.78 3.58 1.86
N PHE A 33 3.71 3.90 2.55
CA PHE A 33 3.70 5.06 3.45
C PHE A 33 2.57 4.89 4.46
N ARG A 34 2.68 5.62 5.57
CA ARG A 34 1.64 5.62 6.59
C ARG A 34 0.76 6.84 6.42
N ARG A 35 -0.53 6.65 6.68
CA ARG A 35 -1.49 7.75 6.73
C ARG A 35 -1.92 7.91 8.18
N ILE A 36 -1.78 9.12 8.70
CA ILE A 36 -2.03 9.42 10.11
C ILE A 36 -3.23 10.35 10.17
N PRO A 37 -4.32 9.97 10.86
CA PRO A 37 -5.47 10.86 10.97
C PRO A 37 -5.11 12.09 11.78
N SER A 38 -5.74 13.22 11.48
CA SER A 38 -5.52 14.44 12.24
C SER A 38 -6.65 14.64 13.24
N GLY A 39 -6.28 15.13 14.42
CA GLY A 39 -7.23 15.42 15.47
C GLY A 39 -7.97 14.18 15.93
N SER A 40 -9.28 14.32 16.16
CA SER A 40 -10.13 13.22 16.60
C SER A 40 -10.77 12.46 15.44
N GLU A 41 -10.42 12.81 14.21
CA GLU A 41 -10.97 12.16 13.04
C GLU A 41 -10.28 10.84 12.80
N PHE A 42 -11.09 9.79 12.61
CA PHE A 42 -10.54 8.47 12.26
C PHE A 42 -10.39 8.28 10.77
N ARG A 43 -10.82 9.25 9.98
CA ARG A 43 -10.74 9.14 8.54
C ARG A 43 -9.33 9.52 8.10
N SER A 44 -8.65 8.58 7.50
CA SER A 44 -7.36 8.85 6.88
C SER A 44 -7.61 9.54 5.55
N ASN A 45 -7.92 10.81 5.62
CA ASN A 45 -8.25 11.58 4.44
C ASN A 45 -7.24 12.70 4.27
N LEU A 46 -6.39 12.56 3.25
CA LEU A 46 -5.35 13.53 2.98
C LEU A 46 -5.91 14.89 2.63
N ASP A 47 -7.11 14.92 2.04
CA ASP A 47 -7.76 16.17 1.65
C ASP A 47 -8.34 16.92 2.84
N GLN A 48 -8.44 16.26 4.00
CA GLN A 48 -9.04 16.85 5.18
C GLN A 48 -8.03 17.01 6.32
N GLY A 49 -6.77 17.17 5.97
CA GLY A 49 -5.77 17.48 6.97
C GLY A 49 -5.07 16.28 7.58
N GLY A 50 -5.27 15.09 7.02
CA GLY A 50 -4.47 13.96 7.42
C GLY A 50 -3.02 14.14 6.99
N THR A 51 -2.10 13.52 7.70
CA THR A 51 -0.69 13.58 7.38
C THR A 51 -0.18 12.20 6.98
N THR A 52 0.98 12.19 6.31
CA THR A 52 1.64 10.94 5.94
C THR A 52 2.97 10.84 6.68
N ALA A 53 3.49 9.63 6.77
CA ALA A 53 4.78 9.38 7.39
C ALA A 53 5.42 8.18 6.71
N GLN A 54 6.70 8.00 6.97
CA GLN A 54 7.41 6.85 6.45
C GLN A 54 6.85 5.56 7.06
N ALA A 55 6.72 4.53 6.24
CA ALA A 55 6.24 3.23 6.70
C ALA A 55 7.41 2.27 6.89
N ALA A 56 7.22 1.31 7.79
CA ALA A 56 8.11 0.17 7.93
C ALA A 56 7.30 -1.07 7.57
N ILE A 57 7.87 -1.92 6.73
CA ILE A 57 7.22 -3.18 6.36
C ILE A 57 7.73 -4.26 7.30
N ASP A 58 6.89 -4.64 8.25
CA ASP A 58 7.27 -5.67 9.21
C ASP A 58 6.96 -7.07 8.69
N GLU A 59 7.32 -8.09 9.47
CA GLU A 59 7.09 -9.47 9.08
C GLU A 59 5.62 -9.80 8.92
N GLY A 60 4.76 -9.17 9.72
CA GLY A 60 3.33 -9.39 9.64
C GLY A 60 2.77 -8.95 8.29
N ILE A 61 3.19 -7.76 7.84
CA ILE A 61 2.79 -7.25 6.54
C ILE A 61 3.34 -8.15 5.43
N GLU A 62 4.61 -8.56 5.54
CA GLU A 62 5.22 -9.46 4.55
C GLU A 62 4.43 -10.78 4.43
N ARG A 63 4.06 -11.38 5.56
CA ARG A 63 3.29 -12.61 5.55
C ARG A 63 1.92 -12.42 4.92
N SER A 64 1.26 -11.30 5.22
CA SER A 64 -0.03 -11.00 4.62
C SER A 64 0.07 -10.86 3.11
N VAL A 65 1.10 -10.17 2.64
CA VAL A 65 1.33 -10.01 1.20
C VAL A 65 1.61 -11.36 0.55
N GLN A 66 2.42 -12.22 1.18
CA GLN A 66 2.71 -13.55 0.64
C GLN A 66 1.46 -14.39 0.51
N ARG A 67 0.49 -14.18 1.39
CA ARG A 67 -0.76 -14.92 1.37
C ARG A 67 -1.73 -14.37 0.33
N ILE A 68 -1.81 -13.05 0.22
CA ILE A 68 -2.76 -12.38 -0.68
C ILE A 68 -2.23 -12.28 -2.11
N GLY A 69 -0.93 -12.12 -2.27
CA GLY A 69 -0.31 -11.88 -3.57
C GLY A 69 -0.71 -12.88 -4.64
N PRO A 70 -0.62 -14.20 -4.38
CA PRO A 70 -1.02 -15.19 -5.39
C PRO A 70 -2.48 -15.06 -5.82
N VAL A 71 -3.37 -14.68 -4.90
CA VAL A 71 -4.79 -14.49 -5.23
C VAL A 71 -4.95 -13.29 -6.16
N LEU A 72 -4.26 -12.19 -5.87
CA LEU A 72 -4.32 -11.00 -6.71
C LEU A 72 -3.79 -11.31 -8.12
N ARG A 73 -2.70 -12.05 -8.20
CA ARG A 73 -2.11 -12.43 -9.48
C ARG A 73 -3.06 -13.34 -10.27
N ARG A 74 -3.64 -14.32 -9.60
CA ARG A 74 -4.59 -15.23 -10.23
C ARG A 74 -5.79 -14.49 -10.79
N ASP A 75 -6.25 -13.45 -10.06
CA ASP A 75 -7.43 -12.71 -10.46
C ASP A 75 -7.11 -11.57 -11.44
N GLY A 76 -5.87 -11.46 -11.87
CA GLY A 76 -5.47 -10.49 -12.87
C GLY A 76 -5.33 -9.06 -12.36
N LEU A 77 -5.21 -8.88 -11.05
CA LEU A 77 -5.08 -7.56 -10.45
C LEU A 77 -3.60 -7.19 -10.40
N PHE A 78 -3.15 -6.46 -11.41
CA PHE A 78 -1.73 -6.18 -11.62
C PHE A 78 -1.20 -5.15 -10.63
N PHE A 79 -1.86 -4.00 -10.53
CA PHE A 79 -1.42 -2.89 -9.66
C PHE A 79 -2.48 -2.64 -8.59
N VAL A 80 -2.11 -2.85 -7.34
CA VAL A 80 -3.06 -2.84 -6.22
C VAL A 80 -2.46 -2.10 -5.04
N GLY A 81 -3.27 -1.32 -4.35
CA GLY A 81 -2.91 -0.76 -3.06
C GLY A 81 -3.59 -1.54 -1.95
N LEU A 82 -2.82 -2.01 -0.97
CA LEU A 82 -3.35 -2.65 0.21
C LEU A 82 -3.22 -1.70 1.39
N ASP A 83 -4.29 -1.56 2.15
CA ASP A 83 -4.26 -0.76 3.36
C ASP A 83 -4.27 -1.68 4.57
N PHE A 84 -3.33 -1.46 5.48
CA PHE A 84 -3.14 -2.28 6.67
C PHE A 84 -3.43 -1.49 7.92
N LEU A 85 -4.17 -2.10 8.83
CA LEU A 85 -4.24 -1.67 10.23
C LEU A 85 -3.41 -2.67 11.02
N GLY A 86 -2.25 -2.22 11.51
CA GLY A 86 -1.27 -3.16 12.02
C GLY A 86 -0.78 -4.05 10.89
N ASP A 87 -0.93 -5.35 11.03
CA ASP A 87 -0.56 -6.30 9.98
C ASP A 87 -1.79 -6.89 9.26
N LYS A 88 -2.98 -6.33 9.51
CA LYS A 88 -4.21 -6.84 8.93
C LYS A 88 -4.68 -5.96 7.79
N VAL A 89 -5.02 -6.59 6.67
CA VAL A 89 -5.55 -5.88 5.51
C VAL A 89 -6.97 -5.42 5.81
N CYS A 90 -7.21 -4.13 5.69
CA CYS A 90 -8.53 -3.58 5.88
C CYS A 90 -9.17 -3.11 4.58
N GLU A 91 -8.38 -2.93 3.51
CA GLU A 91 -8.92 -2.47 2.23
C GLU A 91 -8.00 -2.90 1.10
N VAL A 92 -8.61 -3.25 -0.04
CA VAL A 92 -7.92 -3.56 -1.28
C VAL A 92 -8.38 -2.56 -2.34
N ASN A 93 -7.45 -1.80 -2.88
CA ASN A 93 -7.75 -0.80 -3.91
C ASN A 93 -7.22 -1.29 -5.25
N ALA A 94 -8.14 -1.74 -6.11
CA ALA A 94 -7.80 -2.31 -7.40
C ALA A 94 -7.92 -1.31 -8.55
N PHE A 95 -8.58 -0.18 -8.33
CA PHE A 95 -8.73 0.86 -9.35
C PHE A 95 -7.91 2.07 -8.94
N SER A 96 -6.96 2.44 -9.80
CA SER A 96 -6.17 3.65 -9.63
C SER A 96 -5.67 3.84 -8.19
N PRO A 97 -4.96 2.87 -7.62
CA PRO A 97 -4.47 3.05 -6.26
C PRO A 97 -3.52 4.25 -6.22
N GLY A 98 -3.81 5.17 -5.31
CA GLY A 98 -2.96 6.33 -5.11
C GLY A 98 -1.78 6.00 -4.23
N GLY A 99 -0.80 6.91 -4.18
CA GLY A 99 0.24 6.81 -3.18
C GLY A 99 1.66 6.74 -3.71
N VAL A 100 1.86 6.66 -5.03
CA VAL A 100 3.22 6.61 -5.58
C VAL A 100 4.00 7.86 -5.19
N ARG A 101 3.37 9.03 -5.24
CA ARG A 101 4.03 10.28 -4.86
C ARG A 101 4.35 10.33 -3.38
N ALA A 102 3.42 9.87 -2.54
CA ALA A 102 3.64 9.84 -1.10
C ALA A 102 4.77 8.88 -0.75
N ALA A 103 4.81 7.72 -1.38
CA ALA A 103 5.91 6.78 -1.17
C ALA A 103 7.24 7.39 -1.58
N TYR A 104 7.28 8.06 -2.74
CA TYR A 104 8.49 8.73 -3.19
C TYR A 104 8.98 9.75 -2.18
N ARG A 105 8.06 10.48 -1.55
CA ARG A 105 8.44 11.51 -0.59
C ARG A 105 9.33 10.97 0.52
N TYR A 106 9.08 9.75 0.95
CA TYR A 106 9.81 9.16 2.07
C TYR A 106 10.96 8.25 1.62
N GLU A 107 10.76 7.51 0.54
CA GLU A 107 11.74 6.51 0.10
C GLU A 107 12.75 7.07 -0.89
N ARG A 108 12.40 8.14 -1.58
CA ARG A 108 13.29 8.86 -2.50
C ARG A 108 13.82 8.01 -3.64
N VAL A 109 13.03 7.07 -4.11
CA VAL A 109 13.34 6.26 -5.29
C VAL A 109 12.19 6.37 -6.28
N ASP A 110 12.48 6.14 -7.56
CA ASP A 110 11.51 6.37 -8.64
C ASP A 110 10.64 5.13 -8.84
N PHE A 111 9.56 5.06 -8.06
CA PHE A 111 8.62 3.97 -8.18
C PHE A 111 7.82 4.03 -9.48
N THR A 112 7.59 5.23 -10.02
CA THR A 112 6.82 5.39 -11.25
C THR A 112 7.51 4.73 -12.41
N SER A 113 8.82 4.96 -12.57
CA SER A 113 9.57 4.33 -13.65
C SER A 113 9.61 2.82 -13.51
N GLU A 114 9.77 2.32 -12.29
CA GLU A 114 9.77 0.88 -12.08
C GLU A 114 8.41 0.27 -12.38
N LEU A 115 7.32 0.94 -11.97
CA LEU A 115 5.98 0.47 -12.28
C LEU A 115 5.76 0.40 -13.79
N LEU A 116 6.20 1.43 -14.51
CA LEU A 116 6.07 1.45 -15.96
C LEU A 116 6.90 0.35 -16.61
N ARG A 117 8.11 0.12 -16.10
CA ARG A 117 8.97 -0.95 -16.61
C ARG A 117 8.30 -2.31 -16.44
N LEU A 118 7.73 -2.58 -15.27
CA LEU A 118 7.06 -3.83 -15.00
C LEU A 118 5.80 -3.98 -15.86
N LEU A 119 5.08 -2.90 -16.07
CA LEU A 119 3.89 -2.89 -16.90
C LEU A 119 4.24 -3.24 -18.36
N VAL A 120 5.28 -2.60 -18.89
CA VAL A 120 5.72 -2.87 -20.26
C VAL A 120 6.20 -4.32 -20.38
N GLN A 121 6.95 -4.80 -19.41
CA GLN A 121 7.42 -6.18 -19.40
C GLN A 121 6.25 -7.17 -19.43
N ARG A 122 5.21 -6.89 -18.63
CA ARG A 122 4.03 -7.73 -18.57
C ARG A 122 3.35 -7.83 -19.94
N TRP A 123 3.24 -6.69 -20.63
CA TRP A 123 2.55 -6.64 -21.92
C TRP A 123 3.36 -7.21 -23.07
N THR A 124 4.69 -7.22 -22.96
CA THR A 124 5.55 -7.68 -24.05
C THR A 124 5.97 -9.14 -23.94
N THR A 125 5.70 -9.80 -22.81
CA THR A 125 6.12 -11.20 -22.62
C THR A 125 4.99 -12.19 -22.72
N THR A 126 3.81 -11.76 -23.11
CA THR A 126 2.66 -12.68 -23.28
C THR A 126 2.59 -13.29 -24.67
#